data_c705d8115d80a9bfca1237baf3b0c0b5
#
_entry.id   c705d8115d80a9bfca1237baf3b0c0b5
#
_cell.length_a   1.000
_cell.length_b   1.000
_cell.length_c   1.000
_cell.angle_alpha   90.00
_cell.angle_beta   90.00
_cell.angle_gamma   90.00
#
_symmetry.space_group_name_H-M   'P 1'
#
loop_
_entity.id
_entity.type
_entity.pdbx_description
1 polymer ?
#
loop_
_entity_poly.entity_id
_entity_poly.type
_entity_poly.pdbx_seq_one_letter_code
_entity_poly.pdbx_strand_id
1 'polypeptide(L)'
;VSVALSFSAVQEKFNELQRDYSVLQSWRLTRDHAKRRAGVCYPLKKRIAISHYHIQLNSLSVIIDTLVHEVAHALAFELHNETGHGPHWRRWVTQLGGEAKVTGNFSVPETHWVLVHKQSDSLVQLARRHRKNKRIKDFILKGRPDTRGQLFYVSSAQFLAWQSGELLLSEVELIQ
;
A
#
# COMPACT_ATOMS: atom_id res chain seq x y z
N VAL A 1 -0.72 -14.87 15.38
CA VAL A 1 -1.29 -13.84 16.28
C VAL A 1 -2.56 -13.32 15.62
N SER A 2 -3.67 -13.20 16.40
CA SER A 2 -4.94 -12.69 15.89
C SER A 2 -4.82 -11.21 15.48
N VAL A 3 -5.46 -10.81 14.38
CA VAL A 3 -5.53 -9.41 13.93
C VAL A 3 -6.08 -8.49 15.02
N ALA A 4 -7.00 -8.98 15.84
CA ALA A 4 -7.56 -8.23 16.95
C ALA A 4 -6.51 -7.93 18.04
N LEU A 5 -5.67 -8.92 18.39
CA LEU A 5 -4.58 -8.75 19.36
C LEU A 5 -3.49 -7.81 18.83
N SER A 6 -3.14 -7.92 17.54
CA SER A 6 -2.16 -7.01 16.92
C SER A 6 -2.67 -5.56 16.90
N PHE A 7 -3.95 -5.33 16.60
CA PHE A 7 -4.50 -3.96 16.61
C PHE A 7 -4.63 -3.40 18.02
N SER A 8 -4.94 -4.23 19.03
CA SER A 8 -4.94 -3.81 20.44
C SER A 8 -3.56 -3.30 20.85
N ALA A 9 -2.50 -4.02 20.54
CA ALA A 9 -1.13 -3.60 20.83
C ALA A 9 -0.75 -2.28 20.12
N VAL A 10 -1.20 -2.09 18.87
CA VAL A 10 -1.00 -0.83 18.11
C VAL A 10 -1.78 0.32 18.79
N GLN A 11 -2.99 0.06 19.27
CA GLN A 11 -3.79 1.05 19.99
C GLN A 11 -3.16 1.44 21.32
N GLU A 12 -2.62 0.47 22.05
CA GLU A 12 -1.88 0.73 23.30
C GLU A 12 -0.66 1.62 23.04
N LYS A 13 0.13 1.30 22.00
CA LYS A 13 1.27 2.14 21.61
C LYS A 13 0.83 3.55 21.20
N PHE A 14 -0.27 3.68 20.49
CA PHE A 14 -0.81 4.99 20.14
C PHE A 14 -1.25 5.78 21.39
N ASN A 15 -1.90 5.12 22.35
CA ASN A 15 -2.30 5.74 23.61
C ASN A 15 -1.08 6.20 24.47
N GLU A 16 0.04 5.46 24.44
CA GLU A 16 1.31 5.91 25.03
C GLU A 16 1.77 7.21 24.37
N LEU A 17 1.82 7.25 23.06
CA LEU A 17 2.24 8.43 22.30
C LEU A 17 1.32 9.64 22.54
N GLN A 18 0.02 9.40 22.76
CA GLN A 18 -0.91 10.47 23.14
C GLN A 18 -0.64 11.03 24.56
N ARG A 19 -0.15 10.20 25.48
CA ARG A 19 0.27 10.68 26.80
C ARG A 19 1.56 11.50 26.73
N ASP A 20 2.49 11.07 25.89
CA ASP A 20 3.79 11.74 25.74
C ASP A 20 3.69 13.06 24.94
N TYR A 21 2.75 13.13 24.01
CA TYR A 21 2.56 14.27 23.12
C TYR A 21 1.12 14.78 23.17
N SER A 22 0.87 15.82 23.95
CA SER A 22 -0.48 16.39 24.19
C SER A 22 -1.22 16.81 22.92
N VAL A 23 -0.51 17.23 21.87
CA VAL A 23 -1.07 17.60 20.56
C VAL A 23 -1.78 16.43 19.86
N LEU A 24 -1.46 15.19 20.25
CA LEU A 24 -2.08 13.98 19.70
C LEU A 24 -3.38 13.59 20.42
N GLN A 25 -3.75 14.21 21.53
CA GLN A 25 -4.94 13.82 22.31
C GLN A 25 -6.25 13.92 21.52
N SER A 26 -6.33 14.85 20.57
CA SER A 26 -7.49 14.99 19.67
C SER A 26 -7.45 14.06 18.46
N TRP A 27 -6.39 13.27 18.29
CA TRP A 27 -6.21 12.36 17.16
C TRP A 27 -6.84 11.00 17.46
N ARG A 28 -7.24 10.29 16.40
CA ARG A 28 -7.84 8.95 16.47
C ARG A 28 -7.08 7.98 15.61
N LEU A 29 -6.85 6.78 16.15
CA LEU A 29 -6.38 5.63 15.40
C LEU A 29 -7.58 4.81 14.90
N THR A 30 -7.55 4.40 13.64
CA THR A 30 -8.60 3.61 12.99
C THR A 30 -8.01 2.50 12.14
N ARG A 31 -8.83 1.55 11.71
CA ARG A 31 -8.48 0.59 10.66
C ARG A 31 -9.19 0.96 9.35
N ASP A 32 -8.55 0.62 8.23
CA ASP A 32 -9.20 0.62 6.92
C ASP A 32 -8.86 -0.65 6.12
N HIS A 33 -9.32 -0.74 4.88
CA HIS A 33 -9.14 -1.92 4.01
C HIS A 33 -8.28 -1.60 2.78
N ALA A 34 -7.31 -0.70 2.92
CA ALA A 34 -6.39 -0.39 1.84
C ALA A 34 -5.49 -1.61 1.54
N LYS A 35 -5.41 -2.03 0.28
CA LYS A 35 -4.62 -3.20 -0.15
C LYS A 35 -3.18 -2.86 -0.58
N ARG A 36 -2.86 -1.59 -0.78
CA ARG A 36 -1.58 -1.15 -1.39
C ARG A 36 -0.75 -0.22 -0.51
N ARG A 37 -1.24 0.14 0.66
CA ARG A 37 -0.51 0.95 1.64
C ARG A 37 -0.67 0.35 3.04
N ALA A 38 0.32 0.55 3.87
CA ALA A 38 0.34 0.08 5.25
C ALA A 38 -0.50 0.98 6.18
N GLY A 39 -0.25 2.27 6.14
CA GLY A 39 -0.94 3.29 6.93
C GLY A 39 -1.21 4.56 6.13
N VAL A 40 -1.85 5.52 6.78
CA VAL A 40 -2.05 6.88 6.27
C VAL A 40 -2.38 7.84 7.40
N CYS A 41 -1.79 9.01 7.38
CA CYS A 41 -2.14 10.16 8.19
C CYS A 41 -3.09 11.08 7.43
N TYR A 42 -4.19 11.49 8.05
CA TYR A 42 -5.14 12.49 7.56
C TYR A 42 -5.09 13.72 8.48
N PRO A 43 -4.20 14.68 8.26
CA PRO A 43 -3.96 15.76 9.21
C PRO A 43 -5.21 16.58 9.51
N LEU A 44 -5.92 17.04 8.49
CA LEU A 44 -7.13 17.85 8.65
C LEU A 44 -8.28 17.12 9.36
N LYS A 45 -8.24 15.78 9.39
CA LYS A 45 -9.24 14.94 10.09
C LYS A 45 -8.76 14.47 11.45
N LYS A 46 -7.56 14.83 11.85
CA LYS A 46 -6.86 14.35 13.05
C LYS A 46 -7.01 12.84 13.23
N ARG A 47 -6.67 12.10 12.15
CA ARG A 47 -6.88 10.65 12.09
C ARG A 47 -5.70 9.95 11.43
N ILE A 48 -5.28 8.87 12.07
CA ILE A 48 -4.37 7.88 11.49
C ILE A 48 -5.17 6.61 11.19
N ALA A 49 -4.94 5.98 10.05
CA ALA A 49 -5.52 4.70 9.71
C ALA A 49 -4.43 3.69 9.35
N ILE A 50 -4.52 2.48 9.92
CA ILE A 50 -3.67 1.35 9.58
C ILE A 50 -4.50 0.32 8.80
N SER A 51 -3.95 -0.19 7.72
CA SER A 51 -4.64 -1.17 6.89
C SER A 51 -4.87 -2.48 7.66
N HIS A 52 -6.11 -3.00 7.60
CA HIS A 52 -6.44 -4.33 8.09
C HIS A 52 -5.55 -5.42 7.48
N TYR A 53 -5.28 -5.36 6.18
CA TYR A 53 -4.39 -6.31 5.49
C TYR A 53 -2.94 -6.18 5.96
N HIS A 54 -2.48 -4.97 6.25
CA HIS A 54 -1.14 -4.76 6.80
C HIS A 54 -0.99 -5.41 8.17
N ILE A 55 -2.00 -5.27 9.03
CA ILE A 55 -2.05 -5.92 10.35
C ILE A 55 -2.07 -7.45 10.21
N GLN A 56 -2.78 -7.97 9.22
CA GLN A 56 -2.93 -9.42 9.01
C GLN A 56 -1.66 -10.08 8.49
N LEU A 57 -0.90 -9.41 7.61
CA LEU A 57 0.17 -9.99 6.82
C LEU A 57 1.58 -9.70 7.34
N ASN A 58 1.72 -8.87 8.36
CA ASN A 58 3.02 -8.42 8.84
C ASN A 58 3.20 -8.68 10.35
N SER A 59 4.44 -8.69 10.79
CA SER A 59 4.78 -8.80 12.20
C SER A 59 4.38 -7.54 12.98
N LEU A 60 4.19 -7.67 14.30
CA LEU A 60 3.84 -6.54 15.15
C LEU A 60 4.87 -5.41 15.06
N SER A 61 6.17 -5.72 14.97
CA SER A 61 7.22 -4.70 14.81
C SER A 61 7.02 -3.86 13.55
N VAL A 62 6.73 -4.48 12.41
CA VAL A 62 6.48 -3.78 11.13
C VAL A 62 5.21 -2.92 11.21
N ILE A 63 4.20 -3.37 11.94
CA ILE A 63 2.96 -2.61 12.13
C ILE A 63 3.21 -1.39 13.04
N ILE A 64 4.00 -1.55 14.10
CA ILE A 64 4.39 -0.46 15.00
C ILE A 64 5.26 0.56 14.26
N ASP A 65 6.20 0.15 13.42
CA ASP A 65 6.99 1.06 12.59
C ASP A 65 6.09 1.90 11.67
N THR A 66 5.03 1.28 11.10
CA THR A 66 4.03 2.00 10.33
C THR A 66 3.29 3.02 11.19
N LEU A 67 2.87 2.66 12.42
CA LEU A 67 2.24 3.61 13.34
C LEU A 67 3.17 4.79 13.63
N VAL A 68 4.43 4.54 13.95
CA VAL A 68 5.45 5.57 14.22
C VAL A 68 5.61 6.51 13.02
N HIS A 69 5.66 5.96 11.81
CA HIS A 69 5.70 6.73 10.57
C HIS A 69 4.51 7.70 10.43
N GLU A 70 3.30 7.22 10.67
CA GLU A 70 2.08 8.04 10.56
C GLU A 70 1.93 9.04 11.71
N VAL A 71 2.37 8.69 12.93
CA VAL A 71 2.42 9.61 14.06
C VAL A 71 3.44 10.72 13.83
N ALA A 72 4.57 10.43 13.21
CA ALA A 72 5.56 11.46 12.84
C ALA A 72 4.96 12.49 11.86
N HIS A 73 4.11 12.06 10.90
CA HIS A 73 3.35 12.99 10.06
C HIS A 73 2.39 13.86 10.86
N ALA A 74 1.71 13.29 11.86
CA ALA A 74 0.80 14.03 12.73
C ALA A 74 1.55 15.11 13.54
N LEU A 75 2.69 14.76 14.14
CA LEU A 75 3.53 15.68 14.92
C LEU A 75 4.16 16.77 14.03
N ALA A 76 4.65 16.41 12.84
CA ALA A 76 5.19 17.37 11.88
C ALA A 76 4.12 18.38 11.44
N PHE A 77 2.89 17.93 11.22
CA PHE A 77 1.78 18.79 10.89
C PHE A 77 1.36 19.72 12.05
N GLU A 78 1.13 19.16 13.25
CA GLU A 78 0.63 19.95 14.38
C GLU A 78 1.65 20.98 14.88
N LEU A 79 2.94 20.63 14.89
CA LEU A 79 3.97 21.47 15.50
C LEU A 79 4.71 22.36 14.49
N HIS A 80 4.68 22.01 13.19
CA HIS A 80 5.48 22.70 12.18
C HIS A 80 4.70 23.01 10.91
N ASN A 81 3.40 22.66 10.84
CA ASN A 81 2.59 22.77 9.63
C ASN A 81 3.22 22.12 8.39
N GLU A 82 4.03 21.06 8.63
CA GLU A 82 4.71 20.33 7.58
C GLU A 82 3.88 19.14 7.13
N THR A 83 3.77 18.96 5.81
CA THR A 83 3.18 17.79 5.16
C THR A 83 4.24 17.04 4.35
N GLY A 84 4.04 15.72 4.16
CA GLY A 84 4.99 14.88 3.44
C GLY A 84 6.19 14.44 4.31
N HIS A 85 7.30 14.10 3.69
CA HIS A 85 8.47 13.50 4.34
C HIS A 85 9.64 14.49 4.47
N GLY A 86 9.33 15.72 4.91
CA GLY A 86 10.28 16.79 5.08
C GLY A 86 11.20 16.64 6.29
N PRO A 87 11.98 17.70 6.63
CA PRO A 87 12.95 17.63 7.72
C PRO A 87 12.33 17.37 9.10
N HIS A 88 11.18 17.97 9.39
CA HIS A 88 10.52 17.77 10.69
C HIS A 88 9.95 16.36 10.81
N TRP A 89 9.31 15.82 9.75
CA TRP A 89 8.89 14.43 9.72
C TRP A 89 10.05 13.47 9.99
N ARG A 90 11.21 13.64 9.31
CA ARG A 90 12.41 12.80 9.51
C ARG A 90 12.90 12.83 10.95
N ARG A 91 12.94 14.03 11.54
CA ARG A 91 13.32 14.21 12.94
C ARG A 91 12.38 13.47 13.88
N TRP A 92 11.07 13.61 13.66
CA TRP A 92 10.06 12.93 14.50
C TRP A 92 10.14 11.42 14.38
N VAL A 93 10.24 10.86 13.16
CA VAL A 93 10.40 9.40 13.00
C VAL A 93 11.58 8.89 13.79
N THR A 94 12.75 9.52 13.68
CA THR A 94 13.95 9.13 14.42
C THR A 94 13.77 9.28 15.94
N GLN A 95 13.16 10.35 16.40
CA GLN A 95 12.91 10.59 17.83
C GLN A 95 11.92 9.55 18.43
N LEU A 96 10.98 9.07 17.65
CA LEU A 96 10.02 8.02 18.03
C LEU A 96 10.63 6.60 17.91
N GLY A 97 11.89 6.48 17.52
CA GLY A 97 12.60 5.20 17.41
C GLY A 97 12.36 4.45 16.10
N GLY A 98 11.78 5.10 15.08
CA GLY A 98 11.61 4.54 13.75
C GLY A 98 12.74 4.88 12.79
N GLU A 99 12.72 4.26 11.62
CA GLU A 99 13.63 4.59 10.52
C GLU A 99 12.99 5.62 9.58
N ALA A 100 13.72 6.70 9.25
CA ALA A 100 13.24 7.76 8.37
C ALA A 100 13.23 7.33 6.88
N LYS A 101 12.60 6.21 6.58
CA LYS A 101 12.38 5.67 5.23
C LYS A 101 11.00 6.07 4.72
N VAL A 102 10.96 6.65 3.54
CA VAL A 102 9.70 7.07 2.87
C VAL A 102 8.84 5.86 2.49
N THR A 103 9.48 4.74 2.15
CA THR A 103 8.82 3.48 1.78
C THR A 103 9.29 2.36 2.68
N GLY A 104 8.34 1.63 3.28
CA GLY A 104 8.62 0.43 4.06
C GLY A 104 8.61 -0.84 3.20
N ASN A 105 9.37 -1.85 3.64
CA ASN A 105 9.28 -3.19 3.09
C ASN A 105 8.25 -3.97 3.92
N PHE A 106 7.06 -4.21 3.35
CA PHE A 106 5.97 -4.91 4.02
C PHE A 106 5.17 -5.77 3.04
N SER A 107 4.58 -6.84 3.55
CA SER A 107 3.71 -7.72 2.78
C SER A 107 2.37 -7.06 2.48
N VAL A 108 1.90 -7.22 1.26
CA VAL A 108 0.58 -6.78 0.79
C VAL A 108 -0.23 -7.96 0.29
N PRO A 109 -1.57 -7.87 0.25
CA PRO A 109 -2.38 -8.93 -0.33
C PRO A 109 -1.98 -9.23 -1.78
N GLU A 110 -1.95 -10.50 -2.12
CA GLU A 110 -1.72 -10.92 -3.50
C GLU A 110 -2.74 -10.30 -4.44
N THR A 111 -2.28 -9.94 -5.62
CA THR A 111 -3.14 -9.39 -6.66
C THR A 111 -3.71 -10.52 -7.51
N HIS A 112 -4.99 -10.43 -7.86
CA HIS A 112 -5.65 -11.44 -8.69
C HIS A 112 -5.33 -11.29 -10.18
N TRP A 113 -4.92 -10.10 -10.62
CA TRP A 113 -4.78 -9.75 -12.03
C TRP A 113 -3.42 -9.14 -12.34
N VAL A 114 -2.88 -9.54 -13.48
CA VAL A 114 -1.74 -8.90 -14.12
C VAL A 114 -2.27 -8.13 -15.33
N LEU A 115 -2.00 -6.83 -15.39
CA LEU A 115 -2.22 -6.03 -16.58
C LEU A 115 -1.04 -6.23 -17.51
N VAL A 116 -1.31 -6.65 -18.73
CA VAL A 116 -0.30 -6.95 -19.74
C VAL A 116 -0.54 -6.16 -21.03
N HIS A 117 0.53 -5.88 -21.75
CA HIS A 117 0.50 -5.52 -23.15
C HIS A 117 0.79 -6.79 -23.97
N LYS A 118 -0.16 -7.22 -24.80
CA LYS A 118 0.03 -8.34 -25.71
C LYS A 118 0.85 -7.89 -26.92
N GLN A 119 1.95 -8.55 -27.13
CA GLN A 119 2.74 -8.49 -28.36
C GLN A 119 2.51 -9.78 -29.16
N SER A 120 3.08 -9.90 -30.36
CA SER A 120 2.86 -11.06 -31.24
C SER A 120 2.98 -12.40 -30.49
N ASP A 121 4.11 -12.63 -29.81
CA ASP A 121 4.44 -13.90 -29.18
C ASP A 121 4.77 -13.79 -27.69
N SER A 122 4.36 -12.68 -27.05
CA SER A 122 4.68 -12.45 -25.65
C SER A 122 3.68 -11.54 -24.93
N LEU A 123 3.72 -11.59 -23.60
CA LEU A 123 2.99 -10.71 -22.70
C LEU A 123 3.99 -9.87 -21.91
N VAL A 124 3.92 -8.55 -22.08
CA VAL A 124 4.73 -7.62 -21.28
C VAL A 124 3.92 -7.20 -20.06
N GLN A 125 4.40 -7.57 -18.86
CA GLN A 125 3.76 -7.14 -17.62
C GLN A 125 3.89 -5.62 -17.44
N LEU A 126 2.76 -4.95 -17.28
CA LEU A 126 2.69 -3.51 -17.01
C LEU A 126 2.45 -3.21 -15.53
N ALA A 127 1.56 -3.98 -14.89
CA ALA A 127 1.21 -3.77 -13.49
C ALA A 127 0.45 -4.96 -12.89
N ARG A 128 0.48 -5.07 -11.57
CA ARG A 128 -0.39 -5.98 -10.82
C ARG A 128 -1.60 -5.23 -10.29
N ARG A 129 -2.79 -5.86 -10.29
CA ARG A 129 -4.06 -5.23 -9.94
C ARG A 129 -4.94 -6.16 -9.10
N HIS A 130 -5.68 -5.58 -8.14
CA HIS A 130 -6.71 -6.29 -7.39
C HIS A 130 -8.07 -6.30 -8.10
N ARG A 131 -8.28 -5.36 -9.01
CA ARG A 131 -9.52 -5.20 -9.78
C ARG A 131 -9.20 -4.90 -11.24
N LYS A 132 -10.08 -5.35 -12.13
CA LYS A 132 -10.06 -5.02 -13.55
C LYS A 132 -10.73 -3.67 -13.78
N ASN A 133 -10.24 -2.89 -14.74
CA ASN A 133 -10.94 -1.72 -15.26
C ASN A 133 -11.77 -2.16 -16.48
N LYS A 134 -13.08 -1.94 -16.43
CA LYS A 134 -14.01 -2.32 -17.49
C LYS A 134 -13.77 -1.61 -18.85
N ARG A 135 -12.99 -0.54 -18.84
CA ARG A 135 -12.65 0.25 -20.04
C ARG A 135 -11.22 0.01 -20.52
N ILE A 136 -10.61 -1.10 -20.15
CA ILE A 136 -9.19 -1.35 -20.50
C ILE A 136 -8.93 -1.33 -22.01
N LYS A 137 -9.89 -1.76 -22.81
CA LYS A 137 -9.83 -1.73 -24.28
C LYS A 137 -9.63 -0.34 -24.88
N ASP A 138 -10.04 0.71 -24.14
CA ASP A 138 -9.91 2.11 -24.56
C ASP A 138 -8.55 2.72 -24.20
N PHE A 139 -7.80 2.05 -23.32
CA PHE A 139 -6.53 2.57 -22.81
C PHE A 139 -5.40 2.33 -23.79
N ILE A 140 -4.40 3.21 -23.71
CA ILE A 140 -3.14 3.14 -24.46
C ILE A 140 -1.97 3.26 -23.49
N LEU A 141 -0.82 2.78 -23.90
CA LEU A 141 0.42 3.13 -23.24
C LEU A 141 0.76 4.61 -23.52
N LYS A 142 1.35 5.28 -22.54
CA LYS A 142 1.72 6.71 -22.68
C LYS A 142 2.57 6.93 -23.93
N GLY A 143 2.09 7.77 -24.85
CA GLY A 143 2.77 8.07 -26.11
C GLY A 143 2.67 6.96 -27.19
N ARG A 144 1.86 5.92 -26.98
CA ARG A 144 1.72 4.77 -27.89
C ARG A 144 0.24 4.50 -28.23
N PRO A 145 -0.38 5.34 -29.08
CA PRO A 145 -1.78 5.16 -29.49
C PRO A 145 -2.05 3.85 -30.24
N ASP A 146 -1.03 3.30 -30.88
CA ASP A 146 -1.03 1.99 -31.54
C ASP A 146 -1.35 0.82 -30.59
N THR A 147 -1.18 0.99 -29.29
CA THR A 147 -1.45 -0.05 -28.28
C THR A 147 -2.91 -0.13 -27.84
N ARG A 148 -3.81 0.66 -28.43
CA ARG A 148 -5.24 0.57 -28.15
C ARG A 148 -5.78 -0.82 -28.50
N GLY A 149 -6.52 -1.42 -27.56
CA GLY A 149 -7.04 -2.78 -27.72
C GLY A 149 -6.00 -3.89 -27.53
N GLN A 150 -4.73 -3.54 -27.22
CA GLN A 150 -3.66 -4.52 -26.98
C GLN A 150 -3.35 -4.70 -25.48
N LEU A 151 -4.12 -4.06 -24.61
CA LEU A 151 -3.99 -4.19 -23.15
C LEU A 151 -5.01 -5.16 -22.62
N PHE A 152 -4.56 -6.13 -21.82
CA PHE A 152 -5.39 -7.20 -21.28
C PHE A 152 -5.12 -7.44 -19.80
N TYR A 153 -6.08 -8.04 -19.12
CA TYR A 153 -5.86 -8.67 -17.84
C TYR A 153 -5.69 -10.17 -18.00
N VAL A 154 -4.74 -10.72 -17.26
CA VAL A 154 -4.52 -12.16 -17.11
C VAL A 154 -4.61 -12.48 -15.62
N SER A 155 -5.16 -13.63 -15.23
CA SER A 155 -5.09 -14.05 -13.84
C SER A 155 -3.65 -14.23 -13.41
N SER A 156 -3.33 -13.89 -12.15
CA SER A 156 -1.95 -14.02 -11.64
C SER A 156 -1.44 -15.45 -11.75
N ALA A 157 -2.32 -16.45 -11.57
CA ALA A 157 -1.97 -17.87 -11.71
C ALA A 157 -1.59 -18.23 -13.14
N GLN A 158 -2.40 -17.85 -14.13
CA GLN A 158 -2.09 -18.14 -15.54
C GLN A 158 -0.85 -17.37 -16.03
N PHE A 159 -0.65 -16.14 -15.54
CA PHE A 159 0.54 -15.37 -15.89
C PHE A 159 1.82 -16.05 -15.37
N LEU A 160 1.80 -16.57 -14.14
CA LEU A 160 2.94 -17.30 -13.58
C LEU A 160 3.17 -18.65 -14.32
N ALA A 161 2.10 -19.40 -14.61
CA ALA A 161 2.19 -20.65 -15.35
C ALA A 161 2.76 -20.43 -16.78
N TRP A 162 2.36 -19.34 -17.43
CA TRP A 162 2.95 -18.96 -18.73
C TRP A 162 4.42 -18.57 -18.59
N GLN A 163 4.80 -17.81 -17.57
CA GLN A 163 6.20 -17.43 -17.34
C GLN A 163 7.11 -18.63 -17.01
N SER A 164 6.59 -19.64 -16.31
CA SER A 164 7.33 -20.89 -16.02
C SER A 164 7.35 -21.88 -17.19
N GLY A 165 6.61 -21.63 -18.26
CA GLY A 165 6.49 -22.53 -19.41
C GLY A 165 5.51 -23.69 -19.21
N GLU A 166 4.73 -23.68 -18.12
CA GLU A 166 3.67 -24.66 -17.84
C GLU A 166 2.43 -24.44 -18.69
N LEU A 167 2.25 -23.22 -19.22
CA LEU A 167 1.10 -22.83 -20.04
C LEU A 167 1.61 -22.13 -21.31
N LEU A 168 1.06 -22.51 -22.47
CA LEU A 168 1.36 -21.82 -23.74
C LEU A 168 0.62 -20.49 -23.83
N LEU A 169 1.15 -19.53 -24.58
CA LEU A 169 0.50 -18.22 -24.77
C LEU A 169 -0.91 -18.34 -25.35
N SER A 170 -1.14 -19.32 -26.22
CA SER A 170 -2.45 -19.62 -26.84
C SER A 170 -3.50 -20.12 -25.84
N GLU A 171 -3.07 -20.59 -24.66
CA GLU A 171 -3.92 -21.13 -23.61
C GLU A 171 -4.22 -20.08 -22.54
N VAL A 172 -3.53 -18.94 -22.57
CA VAL A 172 -3.74 -17.85 -21.61
C VAL A 172 -5.02 -17.11 -21.92
N GLU A 173 -5.91 -17.03 -20.94
CA GLU A 173 -7.15 -16.25 -21.05
C GLU A 173 -6.87 -14.75 -20.95
N LEU A 174 -7.03 -14.04 -22.06
CA LEU A 174 -6.86 -12.59 -22.15
C LEU A 174 -8.20 -11.88 -21.97
N ILE A 175 -8.35 -11.05 -20.94
CA ILE A 175 -9.59 -10.40 -20.54
C ILE A 175 -9.49 -8.88 -20.78
N GLN A 176 -10.52 -8.32 -21.42
CA GLN A 176 -10.69 -6.87 -21.59
C GLN A 176 -11.95 -6.34 -20.89
#